data_1d36e8beb63bd063a9dc0463f489a87f
#
_entry.id   1d36e8beb63bd063a9dc0463f489a87f
#
_cell.length_a   1.000
_cell.length_b   1.000
_cell.length_c   1.000
_cell.angle_alpha   90.00
_cell.angle_beta   90.00
_cell.angle_gamma   90.00
#
_symmetry.space_group_name_H-M   'P 1'
#
loop_
_entity.id
_entity.type
_entity.pdbx_description
1 polymer ?
#
loop_
_entity_poly.entity_id
_entity_poly.type
_entity_poly.pdbx_seq_one_letter_code
_entity_poly.pdbx_strand_id
1 'polypeptide(L)'
;MKIAQIAQYAENEYFGKPSGLMDQMASSVGGFVAIDFKNTQAPIIENIPVDFSSYGHALCIIDTKADHADLTDEYAAIPREMKAIAGYFSAECLREISRADVILNMGILRQKYGDRAVLRALHFFEENERVDKLAHSLRHQHFDDFLSSINESGNSSYKYLQNIFAVSDYTHQAVGIALNVAEHALARKGACRVHGGGFAGTIPVSYTHLRAHETRHDL
;
A
#
# COMPACT_ATOMS: atom_id res chain seq x y z
N MET A 1 8.22 0.45 20.14
CA MET A 1 7.11 -0.53 20.28
C MET A 1 6.02 -0.08 21.27
N LYS A 2 6.29 0.12 22.57
CA LYS A 2 5.24 0.49 23.56
C LYS A 2 4.47 1.77 23.20
N ILE A 3 5.13 2.81 22.70
CA ILE A 3 4.47 4.06 22.30
C ILE A 3 3.46 3.81 21.18
N ALA A 4 3.85 3.04 20.15
CA ALA A 4 2.96 2.70 19.05
C ALA A 4 1.73 1.88 19.51
N GLN A 5 1.93 0.92 20.41
CA GLN A 5 0.84 0.13 20.97
C GLN A 5 -0.12 0.98 21.81
N ILE A 6 0.41 1.94 22.61
CA ILE A 6 -0.43 2.88 23.37
C ILE A 6 -1.23 3.78 22.42
N ALA A 7 -0.61 4.30 21.37
CA ALA A 7 -1.29 5.13 20.39
C ALA A 7 -2.40 4.35 19.66
N GLN A 8 -2.13 3.12 19.21
CA GLN A 8 -3.13 2.24 18.61
C GLN A 8 -4.30 1.95 19.58
N TYR A 9 -3.98 1.64 20.84
CA TYR A 9 -5.00 1.41 21.86
C TYR A 9 -5.89 2.64 22.03
N ALA A 10 -5.29 3.82 22.09
CA ALA A 10 -6.05 5.07 22.20
C ALA A 10 -6.98 5.29 21.00
N GLU A 11 -6.51 5.06 19.76
CA GLU A 11 -7.36 5.15 18.57
C GLU A 11 -8.51 4.15 18.61
N ASN A 12 -8.24 2.90 18.96
CA ASN A 12 -9.24 1.83 18.92
C ASN A 12 -10.27 1.97 20.05
N GLU A 13 -9.82 2.23 21.28
CA GLU A 13 -10.69 2.20 22.47
C GLU A 13 -11.36 3.55 22.75
N TYR A 14 -10.62 4.68 22.60
CA TYR A 14 -11.19 5.99 22.93
C TYR A 14 -11.85 6.67 21.74
N PHE A 15 -11.31 6.50 20.53
CA PHE A 15 -11.88 7.11 19.33
C PHE A 15 -12.74 6.15 18.50
N GLY A 16 -12.80 4.86 18.89
CA GLY A 16 -13.60 3.85 18.20
C GLY A 16 -13.19 3.61 16.73
N LYS A 17 -11.96 4.01 16.37
CA LYS A 17 -11.43 3.85 15.02
C LYS A 17 -10.58 2.57 14.95
N PRO A 18 -11.02 1.50 14.27
CA PRO A 18 -10.25 0.28 14.15
C PRO A 18 -9.04 0.54 13.26
N SER A 19 -7.88 0.82 13.86
CA SER A 19 -6.62 1.04 13.17
C SER A 19 -5.66 -0.12 13.36
N GLY A 20 -4.85 -0.40 12.32
CA GLY A 20 -3.70 -1.28 12.42
C GLY A 20 -2.56 -0.63 13.21
N LEU A 21 -1.45 -1.36 13.40
CA LEU A 21 -0.29 -0.87 14.17
C LEU A 21 0.78 -0.22 13.29
N MET A 22 0.64 -0.25 11.96
CA MET A 22 1.69 0.13 11.01
C MET A 22 2.08 1.60 11.14
N ASP A 23 1.11 2.52 11.10
CA ASP A 23 1.36 3.96 11.08
C ASP A 23 1.97 4.44 12.40
N GLN A 24 1.44 3.96 13.53
CA GLN A 24 1.95 4.26 14.86
C GLN A 24 3.37 3.71 15.04
N MET A 25 3.67 2.54 14.47
CA MET A 25 5.00 1.94 14.54
C MET A 25 5.99 2.71 13.69
N ALA A 26 5.66 3.00 12.45
CA ALA A 26 6.51 3.79 11.55
C ALA A 26 6.80 5.18 12.13
N SER A 27 5.78 5.85 12.68
CA SER A 27 5.94 7.17 13.33
C SER A 27 6.81 7.10 14.59
N SER A 28 6.72 6.00 15.35
CA SER A 28 7.51 5.84 16.59
C SER A 28 8.98 5.50 16.32
N VAL A 29 9.28 4.84 15.23
CA VAL A 29 10.66 4.45 14.86
C VAL A 29 11.33 5.56 14.04
N GLY A 30 10.60 6.16 13.11
CA GLY A 30 11.10 7.17 12.18
C GLY A 30 11.96 6.58 11.05
N GLY A 31 12.20 7.40 10.03
CA GLY A 31 12.96 7.01 8.85
C GLY A 31 12.23 5.95 7.99
N PHE A 32 13.00 5.20 7.20
CA PHE A 32 12.47 4.07 6.44
C PHE A 32 12.56 2.79 7.27
N VAL A 33 11.43 2.10 7.39
CA VAL A 33 11.32 0.88 8.18
C VAL A 33 10.70 -0.25 7.38
N ALA A 34 11.25 -1.44 7.50
CA ALA A 34 10.59 -2.68 7.10
C ALA A 34 9.98 -3.32 8.35
N ILE A 35 8.70 -3.68 8.30
CA ILE A 35 7.98 -4.24 9.44
C ILE A 35 7.32 -5.54 9.01
N ASP A 36 7.64 -6.65 9.66
CA ASP A 36 6.90 -7.91 9.50
C ASP A 36 5.94 -8.11 10.68
N PHE A 37 4.64 -8.07 10.38
CA PHE A 37 3.55 -8.30 11.34
C PHE A 37 3.10 -9.75 11.41
N LYS A 38 3.92 -10.73 11.00
CA LYS A 38 3.57 -12.15 11.15
C LYS A 38 3.17 -12.47 12.59
N ASN A 39 3.87 -11.90 13.55
CA ASN A 39 3.45 -11.87 14.95
C ASN A 39 3.08 -10.45 15.34
N THR A 40 1.79 -10.15 15.41
CA THR A 40 1.28 -8.80 15.72
C THR A 40 1.62 -8.33 17.14
N GLN A 41 1.86 -9.27 18.08
CA GLN A 41 2.26 -8.94 19.44
C GLN A 41 3.75 -8.61 19.57
N ALA A 42 4.56 -9.15 18.66
CA ALA A 42 6.00 -8.94 18.61
C ALA A 42 6.47 -8.79 17.14
N PRO A 43 6.11 -7.71 16.46
CA PRO A 43 6.51 -7.49 15.08
C PRO A 43 8.02 -7.34 14.96
N ILE A 44 8.58 -7.83 13.85
CA ILE A 44 9.99 -7.61 13.51
C ILE A 44 10.10 -6.28 12.81
N ILE A 45 10.95 -5.41 13.35
CA ILE A 45 11.14 -4.03 12.85
C ILE A 45 12.60 -3.86 12.48
N GLU A 46 12.84 -3.45 11.25
CA GLU A 46 14.16 -3.13 10.74
C GLU A 46 14.17 -1.68 10.25
N ASN A 47 15.09 -0.87 10.77
CA ASN A 47 15.35 0.46 10.24
C ASN A 47 16.32 0.34 9.06
N ILE A 48 15.94 0.88 7.91
CA ILE A 48 16.75 0.89 6.70
C ILE A 48 17.26 2.32 6.48
N PRO A 49 18.54 2.61 6.74
CA PRO A 49 19.08 3.94 6.57
C PRO A 49 19.16 4.28 5.08
N VAL A 50 18.29 5.18 4.63
CA VAL A 50 18.26 5.67 3.25
C VAL A 50 17.98 7.16 3.23
N ASP A 51 18.72 7.86 2.40
CA ASP A 51 18.49 9.28 2.08
C ASP A 51 18.22 9.40 0.59
N PHE A 52 17.00 9.74 0.22
CA PHE A 52 16.57 9.90 -1.17
C PHE A 52 17.35 11.01 -1.89
N SER A 53 17.77 12.03 -1.15
CA SER A 53 18.56 13.13 -1.74
C SER A 53 19.92 12.66 -2.27
N SER A 54 20.50 11.63 -1.66
CA SER A 54 21.76 11.04 -2.14
C SER A 54 21.63 10.37 -3.52
N TYR A 55 20.41 10.02 -3.94
CA TYR A 55 20.08 9.50 -5.28
C TYR A 55 19.54 10.58 -6.21
N GLY A 56 19.55 11.85 -5.78
CA GLY A 56 18.98 12.96 -6.54
C GLY A 56 17.45 12.94 -6.59
N HIS A 57 16.79 12.23 -5.67
CA HIS A 57 15.33 12.15 -5.57
C HIS A 57 14.78 12.90 -4.37
N ALA A 58 13.55 13.37 -4.50
CA ALA A 58 12.73 13.86 -3.41
C ALA A 58 11.45 13.02 -3.31
N LEU A 59 10.97 12.80 -2.09
CA LEU A 59 9.67 12.17 -1.84
C LEU A 59 8.64 13.27 -1.61
N CYS A 60 7.60 13.30 -2.43
CA CYS A 60 6.46 14.20 -2.32
C CYS A 60 5.18 13.45 -2.05
N ILE A 61 4.27 14.09 -1.35
CA ILE A 61 2.89 13.63 -1.17
C ILE A 61 1.97 14.60 -1.90
N ILE A 62 1.24 14.09 -2.89
CA ILE A 62 0.29 14.87 -3.67
C ILE A 62 -1.12 14.57 -3.16
N ASP A 63 -1.83 15.59 -2.71
CA ASP A 63 -3.22 15.51 -2.30
C ASP A 63 -4.13 15.53 -3.53
N THR A 64 -4.92 14.49 -3.74
CA THR A 64 -5.82 14.35 -4.90
C THR A 64 -7.12 15.13 -4.75
N LYS A 65 -7.35 15.73 -3.57
CA LYS A 65 -8.59 16.45 -3.22
C LYS A 65 -9.87 15.59 -3.28
N ALA A 66 -9.72 14.27 -3.32
CA ALA A 66 -10.85 13.35 -3.21
C ALA A 66 -11.36 13.31 -1.76
N ASP A 67 -12.67 13.35 -1.58
CA ASP A 67 -13.29 13.24 -0.27
C ASP A 67 -13.25 11.78 0.21
N HIS A 68 -13.05 11.61 1.53
CA HIS A 68 -13.08 10.32 2.21
C HIS A 68 -14.47 9.99 2.79
N ALA A 69 -15.47 10.88 2.59
CA ALA A 69 -16.81 10.64 3.09
C ALA A 69 -17.37 9.33 2.49
N ASP A 70 -17.97 8.52 3.36
CA ASP A 70 -18.66 7.27 3.01
C ASP A 70 -17.81 6.12 2.40
N LEU A 71 -16.48 6.13 2.57
CA LEU A 71 -15.60 5.06 2.08
C LEU A 71 -15.39 3.90 3.09
N THR A 72 -16.04 3.94 4.23
CA THR A 72 -15.86 2.96 5.31
C THR A 72 -16.09 1.52 4.84
N ASP A 73 -17.13 1.30 4.04
CA ASP A 73 -17.48 -0.03 3.52
C ASP A 73 -16.42 -0.56 2.54
N GLU A 74 -15.84 0.30 1.71
CA GLU A 74 -14.78 -0.07 0.77
C GLU A 74 -13.50 -0.45 1.52
N TYR A 75 -13.10 0.31 2.54
CA TYR A 75 -11.97 -0.05 3.40
C TYR A 75 -12.21 -1.36 4.14
N ALA A 76 -13.39 -1.55 4.70
CA ALA A 76 -13.75 -2.77 5.43
C ALA A 76 -13.85 -4.01 4.50
N ALA A 77 -14.16 -3.81 3.23
CA ALA A 77 -14.27 -4.91 2.25
C ALA A 77 -12.92 -5.60 2.01
N ILE A 78 -11.80 -4.88 2.03
CA ILE A 78 -10.48 -5.45 1.76
C ILE A 78 -10.13 -6.55 2.79
N PRO A 79 -10.02 -6.27 4.09
CA PRO A 79 -9.69 -7.30 5.07
C PRO A 79 -10.80 -8.36 5.20
N ARG A 80 -12.06 -8.01 5.03
CA ARG A 80 -13.17 -8.96 5.06
C ARG A 80 -13.05 -10.02 3.96
N GLU A 81 -12.76 -9.61 2.73
CA GLU A 81 -12.60 -10.52 1.60
C GLU A 81 -11.35 -11.38 1.73
N MET A 82 -10.22 -10.80 2.17
CA MET A 82 -8.99 -11.56 2.42
C MET A 82 -9.17 -12.60 3.54
N LYS A 83 -9.86 -12.26 4.62
CA LYS A 83 -10.20 -13.18 5.72
C LYS A 83 -11.15 -14.28 5.26
N ALA A 84 -12.10 -13.97 4.36
CA ALA A 84 -13.00 -14.98 3.82
C ALA A 84 -12.25 -16.05 3.01
N ILE A 85 -11.24 -15.65 2.22
CA ILE A 85 -10.37 -16.60 1.51
C ILE A 85 -9.54 -17.44 2.50
N ALA A 86 -8.91 -16.82 3.52
CA ALA A 86 -8.16 -17.55 4.54
C ALA A 86 -9.05 -18.55 5.30
N GLY A 87 -10.26 -18.13 5.68
CA GLY A 87 -11.24 -18.95 6.39
C GLY A 87 -11.70 -20.20 5.62
N TYR A 88 -11.66 -20.19 4.28
CA TYR A 88 -11.89 -21.40 3.49
C TYR A 88 -10.91 -22.51 3.80
N PHE A 89 -9.68 -22.15 4.16
CA PHE A 89 -8.60 -23.07 4.56
C PHE A 89 -8.51 -23.26 6.08
N SER A 90 -9.50 -22.81 6.86
CA SER A 90 -9.51 -22.83 8.32
C SER A 90 -8.38 -22.00 8.95
N ALA A 91 -7.90 -20.97 8.24
CA ALA A 91 -6.88 -20.04 8.69
C ALA A 91 -7.51 -18.69 9.11
N GLU A 92 -6.87 -17.98 10.04
CA GLU A 92 -7.31 -16.67 10.51
C GLU A 92 -6.91 -15.53 9.54
N CYS A 93 -5.78 -15.71 8.85
CA CYS A 93 -5.27 -14.75 7.89
C CYS A 93 -4.52 -15.42 6.73
N LEU A 94 -4.33 -14.67 5.64
CA LEU A 94 -3.63 -15.16 4.44
C LEU A 94 -2.17 -15.54 4.69
N ARG A 95 -1.54 -15.03 5.76
CA ARG A 95 -0.15 -15.36 6.12
C ARG A 95 0.03 -16.81 6.56
N GLU A 96 -1.06 -17.51 6.89
CA GLU A 96 -1.06 -18.91 7.34
C GLU A 96 -1.25 -19.92 6.20
N ILE A 97 -1.57 -19.44 5.01
CA ILE A 97 -1.73 -20.26 3.81
C ILE A 97 -0.73 -19.84 2.73
N SER A 98 -0.65 -20.60 1.66
CA SER A 98 0.24 -20.30 0.53
C SER A 98 -0.53 -19.75 -0.69
N ARG A 99 0.20 -19.02 -1.55
CA ARG A 99 -0.32 -18.61 -2.87
C ARG A 99 -0.76 -19.81 -3.71
N ALA A 100 -0.03 -20.95 -3.60
CA ALA A 100 -0.35 -22.16 -4.33
C ALA A 100 -1.71 -22.76 -3.90
N ASP A 101 -2.05 -22.72 -2.61
CA ASP A 101 -3.35 -23.17 -2.11
C ASP A 101 -4.50 -22.39 -2.76
N VAL A 102 -4.35 -21.07 -2.87
CA VAL A 102 -5.36 -20.20 -3.52
C VAL A 102 -5.48 -20.52 -5.01
N ILE A 103 -4.38 -20.73 -5.72
CA ILE A 103 -4.39 -21.06 -7.15
C ILE A 103 -5.04 -22.42 -7.41
N LEU A 104 -4.68 -23.43 -6.64
CA LEU A 104 -5.24 -24.78 -6.78
C LEU A 104 -6.75 -24.83 -6.53
N ASN A 105 -7.26 -23.97 -5.66
CA ASN A 105 -8.68 -23.91 -5.32
C ASN A 105 -9.41 -22.74 -6.01
N MET A 106 -8.79 -22.07 -6.97
CA MET A 106 -9.30 -20.82 -7.58
C MET A 106 -10.74 -20.95 -8.10
N GLY A 107 -11.09 -22.07 -8.73
CA GLY A 107 -12.44 -22.27 -9.27
C GLY A 107 -13.52 -22.22 -8.19
N ILE A 108 -13.30 -22.90 -7.06
CA ILE A 108 -14.24 -22.93 -5.93
C ILE A 108 -14.27 -21.59 -5.22
N LEU A 109 -13.10 -20.97 -5.01
CA LEU A 109 -12.99 -19.68 -4.33
C LEU A 109 -13.71 -18.57 -5.11
N ARG A 110 -13.56 -18.51 -6.43
CA ARG A 110 -14.28 -17.58 -7.30
C ARG A 110 -15.79 -17.75 -7.21
N GLN A 111 -16.26 -19.00 -7.25
CA GLN A 111 -17.69 -19.29 -7.15
C GLN A 111 -18.28 -18.88 -5.80
N LYS A 112 -17.52 -19.08 -4.72
CA LYS A 112 -18.01 -18.85 -3.34
C LYS A 112 -17.85 -17.42 -2.87
N TYR A 113 -16.76 -16.76 -3.24
CA TYR A 113 -16.36 -15.44 -2.69
C TYR A 113 -16.24 -14.34 -3.74
N GLY A 114 -16.33 -14.70 -5.03
CA GLY A 114 -16.18 -13.79 -6.14
C GLY A 114 -14.72 -13.55 -6.58
N ASP A 115 -14.55 -13.01 -7.78
CA ASP A 115 -13.25 -12.78 -8.40
C ASP A 115 -12.41 -11.76 -7.63
N ARG A 116 -13.04 -10.70 -7.11
CA ARG A 116 -12.33 -9.64 -6.38
C ARG A 116 -11.65 -10.15 -5.11
N ALA A 117 -12.31 -11.02 -4.35
CA ALA A 117 -11.72 -11.61 -3.15
C ALA A 117 -10.47 -12.44 -3.48
N VAL A 118 -10.51 -13.21 -4.56
CA VAL A 118 -9.36 -13.99 -5.04
C VAL A 118 -8.23 -13.08 -5.54
N LEU A 119 -8.54 -12.03 -6.30
CA LEU A 119 -7.54 -11.06 -6.77
C LEU A 119 -6.84 -10.35 -5.59
N ARG A 120 -7.60 -9.95 -4.57
CA ARG A 120 -7.08 -9.35 -3.34
C ARG A 120 -6.16 -10.30 -2.57
N ALA A 121 -6.52 -11.59 -2.50
CA ALA A 121 -5.66 -12.59 -1.88
C ALA A 121 -4.36 -12.81 -2.67
N LEU A 122 -4.41 -12.86 -4.00
CA LEU A 122 -3.21 -12.98 -4.84
C LEU A 122 -2.32 -11.73 -4.71
N HIS A 123 -2.91 -10.53 -4.70
CA HIS A 123 -2.19 -9.30 -4.43
C HIS A 123 -1.43 -9.36 -3.10
N PHE A 124 -2.05 -9.87 -2.04
CA PHE A 124 -1.41 -9.99 -0.73
C PHE A 124 -0.10 -10.79 -0.79
N PHE A 125 -0.09 -11.95 -1.44
CA PHE A 125 1.11 -12.78 -1.55
C PHE A 125 2.20 -12.09 -2.38
N GLU A 126 1.82 -11.50 -3.52
CA GLU A 126 2.75 -10.79 -4.38
C GLU A 126 3.33 -9.54 -3.70
N GLU A 127 2.52 -8.86 -2.89
CA GLU A 127 2.97 -7.67 -2.16
C GLU A 127 3.93 -8.02 -1.03
N ASN A 128 3.74 -9.15 -0.31
CA ASN A 128 4.72 -9.62 0.67
C ASN A 128 6.08 -9.88 0.03
N GLU A 129 6.13 -10.59 -1.12
CA GLU A 129 7.37 -10.81 -1.86
C GLU A 129 8.00 -9.49 -2.33
N ARG A 130 7.17 -8.52 -2.71
CA ARG A 130 7.62 -7.21 -3.17
C ARG A 130 8.20 -6.36 -2.04
N VAL A 131 7.63 -6.43 -0.84
CA VAL A 131 8.19 -5.76 0.36
C VAL A 131 9.59 -6.27 0.66
N ASP A 132 9.83 -7.58 0.57
CA ASP A 132 11.16 -8.15 0.73
C ASP A 132 12.15 -7.65 -0.33
N LYS A 133 11.72 -7.55 -1.60
CA LYS A 133 12.52 -6.96 -2.69
C LYS A 133 12.82 -5.49 -2.44
N LEU A 134 11.82 -4.69 -2.02
CA LEU A 134 12.00 -3.27 -1.68
C LEU A 134 13.05 -3.08 -0.58
N ALA A 135 12.93 -3.84 0.51
CA ALA A 135 13.88 -3.77 1.61
C ALA A 135 15.29 -4.21 1.16
N HIS A 136 15.39 -5.27 0.35
CA HIS A 136 16.65 -5.73 -0.22
C HIS A 136 17.30 -4.65 -1.10
N SER A 137 16.54 -4.04 -2.01
CA SER A 137 17.04 -3.01 -2.92
C SER A 137 17.59 -1.80 -2.17
N LEU A 138 16.90 -1.35 -1.12
CA LEU A 138 17.37 -0.24 -0.29
C LEU A 138 18.65 -0.58 0.49
N ARG A 139 18.74 -1.79 1.08
CA ARG A 139 19.94 -2.25 1.81
C ARG A 139 21.18 -2.30 0.91
N HIS A 140 21.00 -2.66 -0.36
CA HIS A 140 22.09 -2.80 -1.33
C HIS A 140 22.27 -1.57 -2.21
N GLN A 141 21.56 -0.47 -1.92
CA GLN A 141 21.64 0.79 -2.66
C GLN A 141 21.25 0.67 -4.15
N HIS A 142 20.41 -0.32 -4.48
CA HIS A 142 19.82 -0.51 -5.82
C HIS A 142 18.55 0.33 -5.95
N PHE A 143 18.71 1.65 -6.02
CA PHE A 143 17.57 2.57 -5.94
C PHE A 143 16.62 2.48 -7.15
N ASP A 144 17.13 2.20 -8.34
CA ASP A 144 16.29 2.00 -9.53
C ASP A 144 15.39 0.75 -9.39
N ASP A 145 15.88 -0.34 -8.80
CA ASP A 145 15.09 -1.54 -8.51
C ASP A 145 14.01 -1.24 -7.45
N PHE A 146 14.34 -0.40 -6.46
CA PHE A 146 13.35 0.08 -5.50
C PHE A 146 12.25 0.88 -6.19
N LEU A 147 12.57 1.86 -7.06
CA LEU A 147 11.57 2.63 -7.81
C LEU A 147 10.71 1.75 -8.70
N SER A 148 11.32 0.79 -9.39
CA SER A 148 10.61 -0.19 -10.22
C SER A 148 9.60 -0.99 -9.38
N SER A 149 10.03 -1.49 -8.22
CA SER A 149 9.18 -2.25 -7.31
C SER A 149 8.03 -1.40 -6.73
N ILE A 150 8.23 -0.10 -6.49
CA ILE A 150 7.14 0.82 -6.09
C ILE A 150 6.10 0.94 -7.20
N ASN A 151 6.52 1.10 -8.46
CA ASN A 151 5.60 1.17 -9.60
C ASN A 151 4.84 -0.16 -9.79
N GLU A 152 5.51 -1.30 -9.63
CA GLU A 152 4.87 -2.63 -9.65
C GLU A 152 3.82 -2.78 -8.55
N SER A 153 4.12 -2.28 -7.33
CA SER A 153 3.19 -2.26 -6.20
C SER A 153 1.96 -1.41 -6.52
N GLY A 154 2.14 -0.21 -7.11
CA GLY A 154 1.06 0.64 -7.58
C GLY A 154 0.18 -0.03 -8.61
N ASN A 155 0.79 -0.69 -9.61
CA ASN A 155 0.07 -1.45 -10.63
C ASN A 155 -0.72 -2.63 -10.04
N SER A 156 -0.13 -3.36 -9.09
CA SER A 156 -0.81 -4.45 -8.39
C SER A 156 -1.98 -3.95 -7.54
N SER A 157 -1.81 -2.82 -6.85
CA SER A 157 -2.88 -2.14 -6.11
C SER A 157 -4.04 -1.77 -7.04
N TYR A 158 -3.76 -1.19 -8.20
CA TYR A 158 -4.79 -0.81 -9.18
C TYR A 158 -5.54 -2.04 -9.72
N LYS A 159 -4.80 -3.05 -10.17
CA LYS A 159 -5.35 -4.20 -10.91
C LYS A 159 -6.00 -5.23 -10.00
N TYR A 160 -5.40 -5.51 -8.85
CA TYR A 160 -5.72 -6.69 -8.03
C TYR A 160 -6.31 -6.33 -6.68
N LEU A 161 -5.73 -5.37 -5.95
CA LEU A 161 -6.32 -4.88 -4.71
C LEU A 161 -7.58 -4.04 -4.99
N GLN A 162 -7.58 -3.31 -6.10
CA GLN A 162 -8.69 -2.48 -6.58
C GLN A 162 -9.10 -1.43 -5.52
N ASN A 163 -8.11 -0.65 -5.10
CA ASN A 163 -8.27 0.39 -4.09
C ASN A 163 -8.00 1.81 -4.62
N ILE A 164 -8.17 2.04 -5.95
CA ILE A 164 -7.93 3.34 -6.57
C ILE A 164 -9.18 4.22 -6.58
N PHE A 165 -10.34 3.60 -6.69
CA PHE A 165 -11.65 4.26 -6.66
C PHE A 165 -12.69 3.39 -5.97
N ALA A 166 -13.73 4.02 -5.43
CA ALA A 166 -14.85 3.31 -4.83
C ALA A 166 -15.77 2.72 -5.90
N VAL A 167 -16.24 1.48 -5.72
CA VAL A 167 -17.20 0.87 -6.65
C VAL A 167 -18.54 1.61 -6.63
N SER A 168 -18.89 2.18 -5.48
CA SER A 168 -20.08 3.01 -5.29
C SER A 168 -20.06 4.30 -6.14
N ASP A 169 -18.86 4.78 -6.49
CA ASP A 169 -18.68 5.97 -7.33
C ASP A 169 -17.52 5.77 -8.32
N TYR A 170 -17.75 4.92 -9.30
CA TYR A 170 -16.76 4.62 -10.34
C TYR A 170 -16.52 5.76 -11.34
N THR A 171 -17.32 6.81 -11.30
CA THR A 171 -17.19 7.97 -12.21
C THR A 171 -16.19 9.01 -11.71
N HIS A 172 -15.97 9.10 -10.39
CA HIS A 172 -15.03 10.03 -9.79
C HIS A 172 -13.76 9.31 -9.33
N GLN A 173 -12.71 9.42 -10.10
CA GLN A 173 -11.45 8.69 -9.91
C GLN A 173 -10.27 9.65 -9.76
N ALA A 174 -10.31 10.53 -8.79
CA ALA A 174 -9.29 11.56 -8.59
C ALA A 174 -7.89 10.96 -8.37
N VAL A 175 -7.78 9.84 -7.63
CA VAL A 175 -6.51 9.10 -7.46
C VAL A 175 -6.00 8.58 -8.79
N GLY A 176 -6.86 8.01 -9.63
CA GLY A 176 -6.50 7.52 -10.97
C GLY A 176 -5.99 8.63 -11.88
N ILE A 177 -6.65 9.79 -11.87
CA ILE A 177 -6.21 10.98 -12.62
C ILE A 177 -4.83 11.46 -12.11
N ALA A 178 -4.66 11.58 -10.79
CA ALA A 178 -3.40 12.03 -10.20
C ALA A 178 -2.24 11.07 -10.53
N LEU A 179 -2.47 9.76 -10.50
CA LEU A 179 -1.48 8.76 -10.91
C LEU A 179 -1.09 8.91 -12.38
N ASN A 180 -2.08 9.04 -13.28
CA ASN A 180 -1.80 9.22 -14.71
C ASN A 180 -0.95 10.47 -14.97
N VAL A 181 -1.30 11.60 -14.36
CA VAL A 181 -0.53 12.85 -14.50
C VAL A 181 0.88 12.69 -13.93
N ALA A 182 1.02 12.08 -12.76
CA ALA A 182 2.32 11.83 -12.13
C ALA A 182 3.20 10.90 -12.98
N GLU A 183 2.67 9.81 -13.49
CA GLU A 183 3.40 8.86 -14.36
C GLU A 183 3.94 9.54 -15.62
N HIS A 184 3.13 10.40 -16.26
CA HIS A 184 3.55 11.17 -17.43
C HIS A 184 4.64 12.19 -17.07
N ALA A 185 4.50 12.92 -15.97
CA ALA A 185 5.48 13.90 -15.52
C ALA A 185 6.82 13.26 -15.14
N LEU A 186 6.78 12.09 -14.51
CA LEU A 186 7.96 11.33 -14.12
C LEU A 186 8.75 10.77 -15.30
N ALA A 187 8.12 10.56 -16.46
CA ALA A 187 8.76 10.05 -17.68
C ALA A 187 9.68 8.82 -17.40
N ARG A 188 9.25 7.92 -16.52
CA ARG A 188 9.99 6.74 -16.01
C ARG A 188 11.23 7.05 -15.16
N LYS A 189 11.45 8.28 -14.75
CA LYS A 189 12.58 8.69 -13.90
C LYS A 189 12.21 8.78 -12.42
N GLY A 190 11.14 8.14 -12.01
CA GLY A 190 10.65 8.14 -10.64
C GLY A 190 9.59 7.08 -10.43
N ALA A 191 8.92 7.16 -9.30
CA ALA A 191 7.87 6.22 -8.94
C ALA A 191 6.71 6.94 -8.27
N CYS A 192 5.50 6.44 -8.52
CA CYS A 192 4.30 6.85 -7.79
C CYS A 192 3.35 5.66 -7.59
N ARG A 193 2.53 5.76 -6.57
CA ARG A 193 1.48 4.79 -6.29
C ARG A 193 0.37 5.41 -5.44
N VAL A 194 -0.72 4.69 -5.25
CA VAL A 194 -1.72 5.04 -4.24
C VAL A 194 -1.11 4.95 -2.83
N HIS A 195 -1.50 5.84 -1.95
CA HIS A 195 -1.03 5.88 -0.57
C HIS A 195 -2.01 5.17 0.37
N GLY A 196 -1.48 4.35 1.28
CA GLY A 196 -2.24 3.70 2.34
C GLY A 196 -3.39 2.84 1.82
N GLY A 197 -4.56 3.01 2.41
CA GLY A 197 -5.78 2.25 2.08
C GLY A 197 -6.36 2.54 0.70
N GLY A 198 -6.03 3.67 0.09
CA GLY A 198 -6.50 4.04 -1.24
C GLY A 198 -7.88 4.68 -1.26
N PHE A 199 -8.62 4.47 -2.34
CA PHE A 199 -9.95 4.98 -2.70
C PHE A 199 -10.04 6.51 -2.83
N ALA A 200 -9.31 7.26 -2.01
CA ALA A 200 -9.21 8.72 -2.01
C ALA A 200 -7.86 9.17 -1.40
N GLY A 201 -7.69 10.46 -1.15
CA GLY A 201 -6.56 11.03 -0.39
C GLY A 201 -5.35 11.35 -1.23
N THR A 202 -4.24 10.68 -0.98
CA THR A 202 -2.94 11.10 -1.50
C THR A 202 -2.23 10.03 -2.32
N ILE A 203 -1.27 10.48 -3.14
CA ILE A 203 -0.27 9.62 -3.79
C ILE A 203 1.14 10.06 -3.38
N PRO A 204 2.00 9.16 -2.89
CA PRO A 204 3.43 9.41 -2.77
C PRO A 204 4.08 9.34 -4.14
N VAL A 205 4.96 10.28 -4.40
CA VAL A 205 5.71 10.44 -5.64
C VAL A 205 7.18 10.61 -5.32
N SER A 206 8.05 9.73 -5.82
CA SER A 206 9.49 9.90 -5.81
C SER A 206 9.93 10.43 -7.15
N TYR A 207 10.52 11.62 -7.20
CA TYR A 207 10.92 12.27 -8.44
C TYR A 207 12.34 12.83 -8.34
N THR A 208 13.03 12.92 -9.50
CA THR A 208 14.28 13.66 -9.63
C THR A 208 14.00 15.16 -9.60
N HIS A 209 14.87 15.96 -9.00
CA HIS A 209 14.72 17.42 -8.95
C HIS A 209 14.51 18.00 -10.35
N LEU A 210 13.28 18.30 -10.67
CA LEU A 210 12.96 19.26 -11.71
C LEU A 210 13.37 20.62 -11.15
N ARG A 211 14.18 21.38 -11.88
CA ARG A 211 14.59 22.72 -11.48
C ARG A 211 13.36 23.54 -11.16
N ALA A 212 13.32 24.23 -10.04
CA ALA A 212 12.20 25.03 -9.54
C ALA A 212 11.66 26.10 -10.52
N HIS A 213 12.23 26.23 -11.70
CA HIS A 213 11.82 27.15 -12.76
C HIS A 213 10.81 26.59 -13.75
N GLU A 214 10.61 25.28 -13.83
CA GLU A 214 9.69 24.68 -14.82
C GLU A 214 8.27 24.50 -14.32
N THR A 215 8.03 24.59 -13.02
CA THR A 215 6.71 24.38 -12.42
C THR A 215 5.82 25.62 -12.34
N ARG A 216 6.29 26.81 -12.80
CA ARG A 216 5.53 28.07 -12.72
C ARG A 216 4.74 28.46 -13.97
N HIS A 217 4.88 27.74 -15.07
CA HIS A 217 4.27 28.16 -16.35
C HIS A 217 3.24 27.21 -16.95
N ASP A 218 3.02 26.01 -16.39
CA ASP A 218 2.17 24.99 -17.00
C ASP A 218 1.02 24.47 -16.10
N LEU A 219 0.58 25.28 -15.11
CA LEU A 219 -0.64 25.01 -14.32
C LEU A 219 -1.64 26.14 -14.45
#